data_53bcc4a571b28b304522bdc55700999c
#
_entry.id   53bcc4a571b28b304522bdc55700999c
#
_cell.length_a   1.000
_cell.length_b   1.000
_cell.length_c   1.000
_cell.angle_alpha   90.00
_cell.angle_beta   90.00
_cell.angle_gamma   90.00
#
_symmetry.space_group_name_H-M   'P 1'
#
loop_
_entity.id
_entity.type
_entity.pdbx_description
1 polymer ?
#
loop_
_entity_poly.entity_id
_entity_poly.type
_entity_poly.pdbx_seq_one_letter_code
_entity_poly.pdbx_strand_id
1 'polypeptide(L)'
;MKDIDYSKLFKPELTPQEMLEAGIFGGNYFKKDISEFPKKWFKNAKINYVEFDVSLNYFSIRSGLTMEHWLSKGWIFPEDPLGWFQWYCRYFLGRRLPEIDKVQIMRWKAYGPRHKGAILKNCFKNDLTCRPRQRQGLLQWAYNPFF
;
A
#
# COMPACT_ATOMS: atom_id res chain seq x y z
N MET A 1 27.00 0.54 -19.77
CA MET A 1 25.63 1.00 -19.50
C MET A 1 25.47 1.16 -18.01
N LYS A 2 25.02 2.32 -17.57
CA LYS A 2 24.80 2.53 -16.12
C LYS A 2 23.50 1.86 -15.70
N ASP A 3 23.53 1.18 -14.58
CA ASP A 3 22.31 0.63 -13.99
C ASP A 3 21.41 1.77 -13.55
N ILE A 4 20.10 1.59 -13.75
CA ILE A 4 19.12 2.56 -13.29
C ILE A 4 19.01 2.45 -11.77
N ASP A 5 19.14 3.58 -11.09
CA ASP A 5 18.90 3.64 -9.65
C ASP A 5 17.39 3.79 -9.40
N TYR A 6 16.72 2.65 -9.22
CA TYR A 6 15.27 2.63 -9.01
C TYR A 6 14.85 3.33 -7.72
N SER A 7 15.74 3.45 -6.73
CA SER A 7 15.41 4.16 -5.49
C SER A 7 15.09 5.64 -5.74
N LYS A 8 15.67 6.23 -6.77
CA LYS A 8 15.39 7.63 -7.14
C LYS A 8 14.02 7.80 -7.79
N LEU A 9 13.44 6.72 -8.29
CA LEU A 9 12.11 6.73 -8.89
C LEU A 9 11.01 6.53 -7.84
N PHE A 10 11.36 6.01 -6.67
CA PHE A 10 10.40 5.70 -5.62
C PHE A 10 10.22 6.89 -4.69
N LYS A 11 9.10 7.57 -4.86
CA LYS A 11 8.75 8.75 -4.06
C LYS A 11 7.36 8.56 -3.45
N PRO A 12 7.25 7.65 -2.45
CA PRO A 12 5.96 7.43 -1.80
C PRO A 12 5.47 8.70 -1.12
N GLU A 13 4.17 8.91 -1.17
CA GLU A 13 3.54 10.13 -0.63
C GLU A 13 3.12 9.96 0.83
N LEU A 14 3.08 8.72 1.32
CA LEU A 14 2.70 8.39 2.68
C LEU A 14 3.71 7.44 3.29
N THR A 15 3.97 7.58 4.58
CA THR A 15 4.78 6.62 5.33
C THR A 15 3.93 5.41 5.73
N PRO A 16 4.57 4.26 6.04
CA PRO A 16 3.82 3.11 6.57
C PRO A 16 2.98 3.46 7.79
N GLN A 17 3.50 4.26 8.71
CA GLN A 17 2.76 4.69 9.89
C GLN A 17 1.51 5.49 9.52
N GLU A 18 1.63 6.46 8.61
CA GLU A 18 0.49 7.25 8.14
C GLU A 18 -0.58 6.38 7.49
N MET A 19 -0.17 5.40 6.70
CA MET A 19 -1.10 4.46 6.05
C MET A 19 -1.86 3.62 7.09
N LEU A 20 -1.14 3.08 8.07
CA LEU A 20 -1.75 2.27 9.14
C LEU A 20 -2.74 3.10 9.97
N GLU A 21 -2.38 4.35 10.26
CA GLU A 21 -3.24 5.25 11.04
C GLU A 21 -4.48 5.68 10.28
N ALA A 22 -4.36 5.84 8.95
CA ALA A 22 -5.49 6.18 8.11
C ALA A 22 -6.50 5.03 7.99
N GLY A 23 -6.01 3.81 7.90
CA GLY A 23 -6.82 2.60 7.79
C GLY A 23 -6.68 1.93 6.43
N ILE A 24 -5.96 0.80 6.42
CA ILE A 24 -5.66 0.02 5.24
C ILE A 24 -5.90 -1.46 5.50
N PHE A 25 -6.20 -2.21 4.45
CA PHE A 25 -6.29 -3.68 4.46
C PHE A 25 -7.17 -4.23 5.59
N GLY A 26 -8.26 -3.50 5.92
CA GLY A 26 -9.20 -3.95 6.97
C GLY A 26 -8.59 -4.08 8.35
N GLY A 27 -7.44 -3.47 8.59
CA GLY A 27 -6.74 -3.53 9.87
C GLY A 27 -6.08 -4.87 10.17
N ASN A 28 -6.03 -5.79 9.21
CA ASN A 28 -5.60 -7.18 9.46
C ASN A 28 -4.43 -7.63 8.57
N TYR A 29 -3.68 -6.70 7.99
CA TYR A 29 -2.61 -7.04 7.04
C TYR A 29 -1.54 -7.95 7.64
N PHE A 30 -1.02 -7.59 8.80
CA PHE A 30 0.02 -8.36 9.48
C PHE A 30 -0.56 -9.42 10.43
N LYS A 31 -1.87 -9.51 10.53
CA LYS A 31 -2.56 -10.37 11.50
C LYS A 31 -2.05 -10.05 12.90
N LYS A 32 -1.50 -11.03 13.61
CA LYS A 32 -0.99 -10.85 14.99
C LYS A 32 0.48 -10.50 15.05
N ASP A 33 1.23 -10.63 13.94
CA ASP A 33 2.68 -10.48 13.95
C ASP A 33 3.11 -9.09 13.50
N ILE A 34 3.15 -8.19 14.47
CA ILE A 34 3.59 -6.81 14.27
C ILE A 34 4.95 -6.54 14.93
N SER A 35 5.59 -7.57 15.49
CA SER A 35 6.83 -7.40 16.29
C SER A 35 8.03 -6.94 15.48
N GLU A 36 8.00 -7.17 14.17
CA GLU A 36 9.11 -6.79 13.28
C GLU A 36 9.26 -5.26 13.13
N PHE A 37 8.16 -4.51 13.30
CA PHE A 37 8.11 -3.09 12.98
C PHE A 37 8.04 -2.22 14.23
N PRO A 38 8.39 -0.91 14.12
CA PRO A 38 8.35 -0.01 15.29
C PRO A 38 6.97 0.03 15.95
N LYS A 39 6.94 -0.07 17.27
CA LYS A 39 5.69 -0.05 18.04
C LYS A 39 4.86 1.22 17.78
N LYS A 40 5.53 2.35 17.56
CA LYS A 40 4.85 3.63 17.31
C LYS A 40 3.97 3.61 16.06
N TRP A 41 4.27 2.74 15.07
CA TRP A 41 3.45 2.61 13.87
C TRP A 41 2.05 2.11 14.18
N PHE A 42 1.91 1.34 15.26
CA PHE A 42 0.67 0.66 15.60
C PHE A 42 -0.11 1.33 16.75
N LYS A 43 0.49 2.32 17.40
CA LYS A 43 -0.13 2.97 18.57
C LYS A 43 -1.50 3.58 18.24
N ASN A 44 -1.61 4.25 17.11
CA ASN A 44 -2.86 4.88 16.66
C ASN A 44 -3.41 4.22 15.38
N ALA A 45 -2.87 3.06 15.00
CA ALA A 45 -3.29 2.36 13.81
C ALA A 45 -4.67 1.75 13.99
N LYS A 46 -5.40 1.63 12.89
CA LYS A 46 -6.70 0.95 12.87
C LYS A 46 -6.47 -0.52 12.62
N ILE A 47 -6.56 -1.33 13.66
CA ILE A 47 -6.17 -2.75 13.65
C ILE A 47 -7.26 -3.64 14.19
N ASN A 48 -7.45 -4.79 13.52
CA ASN A 48 -8.21 -5.93 13.99
C ASN A 48 -7.33 -7.17 13.83
N TYR A 49 -6.87 -7.75 14.92
CA TYR A 49 -5.96 -8.89 14.88
C TYR A 49 -6.65 -10.21 14.53
N VAL A 50 -7.98 -10.24 14.53
CA VAL A 50 -8.75 -11.46 14.33
C VAL A 50 -9.18 -11.63 12.88
N GLU A 51 -9.70 -10.57 12.27
CA GLU A 51 -10.28 -10.66 10.92
C GLU A 51 -10.17 -9.33 10.18
N PHE A 52 -10.35 -9.40 8.86
CA PHE A 52 -10.47 -8.21 8.02
C PHE A 52 -11.78 -7.49 8.35
N ASP A 53 -11.68 -6.21 8.70
CA ASP A 53 -12.82 -5.36 9.03
C ASP A 53 -12.85 -4.18 8.07
N VAL A 54 -13.76 -4.21 7.11
CA VAL A 54 -13.86 -3.18 6.07
C VAL A 54 -14.13 -1.79 6.66
N SER A 55 -14.79 -1.71 7.82
CA SER A 55 -15.08 -0.43 8.47
C SER A 55 -13.82 0.28 8.96
N LEU A 56 -12.71 -0.45 9.11
CA LEU A 56 -11.42 0.13 9.49
C LEU A 56 -10.70 0.77 8.31
N ASN A 57 -11.05 0.43 7.07
CA ASN A 57 -10.51 1.13 5.90
C ASN A 57 -10.99 2.57 5.90
N TYR A 58 -10.10 3.48 5.56
CA TYR A 58 -10.44 4.92 5.56
C TYR A 58 -11.71 5.20 4.77
N PHE A 59 -11.84 4.61 3.59
CA PHE A 59 -13.00 4.81 2.72
C PHE A 59 -14.11 3.77 2.93
N SER A 60 -13.99 2.93 3.96
CA SER A 60 -14.99 1.93 4.35
C SER A 60 -15.40 0.99 3.21
N ILE A 61 -14.46 0.69 2.32
CA ILE A 61 -14.67 -0.19 1.18
C ILE A 61 -13.44 -1.08 0.99
N ARG A 62 -13.66 -2.31 0.51
CA ARG A 62 -12.56 -3.21 0.16
C ARG A 62 -11.93 -2.77 -1.15
N SER A 63 -10.61 -2.74 -1.21
CA SER A 63 -9.86 -2.45 -2.42
C SER A 63 -8.70 -3.42 -2.55
N GLY A 64 -8.33 -3.73 -3.79
CA GLY A 64 -7.27 -4.67 -4.10
C GLY A 64 -7.80 -6.06 -4.40
N LEU A 65 -6.86 -6.97 -4.72
CA LEU A 65 -7.16 -8.34 -5.12
C LEU A 65 -6.84 -9.30 -3.97
N THR A 66 -7.38 -10.53 -4.03
CA THR A 66 -7.10 -11.53 -3.01
C THR A 66 -5.63 -11.99 -3.07
N MET A 67 -5.13 -12.53 -1.98
CA MET A 67 -3.79 -13.11 -1.91
C MET A 67 -3.63 -14.23 -2.96
N GLU A 68 -4.66 -15.05 -3.14
CA GLU A 68 -4.64 -16.12 -4.14
C GLU A 68 -4.44 -15.57 -5.55
N HIS A 69 -5.13 -14.50 -5.89
CA HIS A 69 -4.98 -13.86 -7.20
C HIS A 69 -3.57 -13.33 -7.39
N TRP A 70 -3.01 -12.66 -6.37
CA TRP A 70 -1.66 -12.11 -6.42
C TRP A 70 -0.62 -13.21 -6.59
N LEU A 71 -0.77 -14.34 -5.87
CA LEU A 71 0.10 -15.51 -6.02
C LEU A 71 0.03 -16.08 -7.42
N SER A 72 -1.17 -16.20 -8.00
CA SER A 72 -1.35 -16.74 -9.35
C SER A 72 -0.70 -15.89 -10.43
N LYS A 73 -0.52 -14.60 -10.19
CA LYS A 73 0.14 -13.66 -11.12
C LYS A 73 1.65 -13.54 -10.89
N GLY A 74 2.19 -14.24 -9.89
CA GLY A 74 3.62 -14.12 -9.56
C GLY A 74 3.98 -12.77 -8.96
N TRP A 75 3.03 -12.08 -8.35
CA TRP A 75 3.25 -10.75 -7.76
C TRP A 75 3.69 -10.80 -6.30
N ILE A 76 3.75 -11.99 -5.72
CA ILE A 76 4.16 -12.17 -4.34
C ILE A 76 5.54 -12.83 -4.32
N PHE A 77 6.48 -12.21 -3.65
CA PHE A 77 7.83 -12.74 -3.47
C PHE A 77 7.93 -13.48 -2.15
N PRO A 78 8.68 -14.61 -2.10
CA PRO A 78 8.89 -15.33 -0.84
C PRO A 78 9.47 -14.48 0.29
N GLU A 79 10.29 -13.47 -0.06
CA GLU A 79 10.89 -12.56 0.90
C GLU A 79 9.85 -11.67 1.59
N ASP A 80 8.73 -11.39 0.89
CA ASP A 80 7.63 -10.56 1.39
C ASP A 80 6.30 -11.26 1.11
N PRO A 81 6.00 -12.35 1.82
CA PRO A 81 4.86 -13.21 1.48
C PRO A 81 3.50 -12.52 1.63
N LEU A 82 3.42 -11.41 2.36
CA LEU A 82 2.18 -10.66 2.52
C LEU A 82 1.94 -9.66 1.38
N GLY A 83 2.94 -9.37 0.57
CA GLY A 83 2.79 -8.54 -0.61
C GLY A 83 3.52 -7.21 -0.56
N TRP A 84 3.07 -6.27 -1.41
CA TRP A 84 3.76 -5.00 -1.64
C TRP A 84 3.94 -4.16 -0.38
N PHE A 85 2.91 -4.06 0.46
CA PHE A 85 2.99 -3.22 1.66
C PHE A 85 4.04 -3.74 2.65
N GLN A 86 4.16 -5.06 2.80
CA GLN A 86 5.22 -5.66 3.62
C GLN A 86 6.59 -5.29 3.06
N TRP A 87 6.75 -5.39 1.74
CA TRP A 87 7.98 -4.95 1.07
C TRP A 87 8.25 -3.47 1.38
N TYR A 88 7.24 -2.61 1.26
CA TYR A 88 7.40 -1.17 1.50
C TYR A 88 7.84 -0.88 2.93
N CYS A 89 7.23 -1.52 3.91
CA CYS A 89 7.61 -1.35 5.32
C CYS A 89 9.09 -1.68 5.55
N ARG A 90 9.56 -2.78 4.97
CA ARG A 90 10.94 -3.21 5.09
C ARG A 90 11.89 -2.31 4.33
N TYR A 91 11.51 -1.90 3.14
CA TYR A 91 12.27 -0.93 2.35
C TYR A 91 12.39 0.40 3.10
N PHE A 92 11.30 0.88 3.67
CA PHE A 92 11.27 2.11 4.45
C PHE A 92 12.26 2.07 5.62
N LEU A 93 12.41 0.92 6.25
CA LEU A 93 13.35 0.72 7.36
C LEU A 93 14.79 0.49 6.90
N GLY A 94 15.05 0.50 5.61
CA GLY A 94 16.41 0.46 5.08
C GLY A 94 16.82 -0.84 4.38
N ARG A 95 15.95 -1.86 4.32
CA ARG A 95 16.29 -3.09 3.60
C ARG A 95 16.39 -2.82 2.10
N ARG A 96 17.42 -3.41 1.48
CA ARG A 96 17.63 -3.27 0.04
C ARG A 96 17.86 -4.63 -0.60
N LEU A 97 16.96 -5.01 -1.51
CA LEU A 97 17.03 -6.22 -2.32
C LEU A 97 16.86 -5.80 -3.78
N PRO A 98 17.94 -5.44 -4.49
CA PRO A 98 17.86 -4.71 -5.77
C PRO A 98 16.90 -5.30 -6.79
N GLU A 99 16.91 -6.63 -6.97
CA GLU A 99 16.06 -7.28 -7.97
C GLU A 99 14.57 -7.19 -7.62
N ILE A 100 14.24 -7.34 -6.34
CA ILE A 100 12.86 -7.25 -5.85
C ILE A 100 12.42 -5.79 -5.80
N ASP A 101 13.28 -4.91 -5.29
CA ASP A 101 12.99 -3.48 -5.19
C ASP A 101 12.62 -2.89 -6.55
N LYS A 102 13.38 -3.26 -7.59
CA LYS A 102 13.09 -2.85 -8.96
C LYS A 102 11.66 -3.17 -9.38
N VAL A 103 11.23 -4.41 -9.17
CA VAL A 103 9.90 -4.86 -9.55
C VAL A 103 8.83 -4.12 -8.77
N GLN A 104 9.02 -4.01 -7.45
CA GLN A 104 8.02 -3.38 -6.57
C GLN A 104 7.90 -1.87 -6.81
N ILE A 105 9.01 -1.20 -7.08
CA ILE A 105 9.01 0.22 -7.42
C ILE A 105 8.30 0.46 -8.76
N MET A 106 8.57 -0.38 -9.75
CA MET A 106 7.92 -0.23 -11.06
C MET A 106 6.42 -0.51 -11.01
N ARG A 107 5.99 -1.47 -10.20
CA ARG A 107 4.56 -1.72 -9.96
C ARG A 107 3.91 -0.50 -9.32
N TRP A 108 4.54 0.06 -8.31
CA TRP A 108 4.05 1.27 -7.63
C TRP A 108 3.94 2.43 -8.63
N LYS A 109 4.96 2.63 -9.46
CA LYS A 109 4.99 3.72 -10.43
C LYS A 109 3.91 3.59 -11.50
N ALA A 110 3.54 2.37 -11.86
CA ALA A 110 2.47 2.13 -12.82
C ALA A 110 1.07 2.33 -12.20
N TYR A 111 0.92 1.98 -10.93
CA TYR A 111 -0.36 2.01 -10.22
C TYR A 111 -0.91 3.43 -10.04
N GLY A 112 -0.08 4.34 -9.52
CA GLY A 112 -0.51 5.67 -9.11
C GLY A 112 -1.12 6.52 -10.22
N PRO A 113 -0.39 6.78 -11.32
CA PRO A 113 -0.91 7.63 -12.38
C PRO A 113 -2.19 7.12 -13.00
N ARG A 114 -2.34 5.80 -13.12
CA ARG A 114 -3.54 5.18 -13.68
C ARG A 114 -4.77 5.49 -12.83
N HIS A 115 -4.67 5.30 -11.52
CA HIS A 115 -5.82 5.50 -10.62
C HIS A 115 -6.05 6.98 -10.30
N LYS A 116 -4.99 7.77 -10.15
CA LYS A 116 -5.12 9.22 -10.00
C LYS A 116 -5.79 9.84 -11.22
N GLY A 117 -5.39 9.42 -12.41
CA GLY A 117 -5.98 9.90 -13.66
C GLY A 117 -7.47 9.62 -13.74
N ALA A 118 -7.90 8.43 -13.33
CA ALA A 118 -9.31 8.07 -13.33
C ALA A 118 -10.12 8.95 -12.35
N ILE A 119 -9.58 9.25 -11.19
CA ILE A 119 -10.23 10.11 -10.20
C ILE A 119 -10.32 11.55 -10.74
N LEU A 120 -9.21 12.09 -11.26
CA LEU A 120 -9.18 13.45 -11.80
C LEU A 120 -10.16 13.64 -12.95
N LYS A 121 -10.34 12.62 -13.79
CA LYS A 121 -11.23 12.66 -14.93
C LYS A 121 -12.71 12.58 -14.55
N ASN A 122 -13.05 11.88 -13.47
CA ASN A 122 -14.43 11.51 -13.14
C ASN A 122 -14.98 12.16 -11.88
N CYS A 123 -14.16 12.87 -11.10
CA CYS A 123 -14.56 13.40 -9.80
C CYS A 123 -14.30 14.91 -9.73
N PHE A 124 -15.15 15.62 -8.98
CA PHE A 124 -14.84 16.99 -8.59
C PHE A 124 -13.69 16.99 -7.60
N LYS A 125 -12.89 18.06 -7.64
CA LYS A 125 -11.75 18.22 -6.73
C LYS A 125 -12.20 18.14 -5.28
N ASN A 126 -11.51 17.33 -4.51
CA ASN A 126 -11.74 17.12 -3.06
C ASN A 126 -13.06 16.42 -2.73
N ASP A 127 -13.76 15.85 -3.70
CA ASP A 127 -14.91 14.99 -3.43
C ASP A 127 -14.46 13.59 -3.07
N LEU A 128 -14.20 13.36 -1.79
CA LEU A 128 -13.69 12.09 -1.28
C LEU A 128 -14.72 10.94 -1.31
N THR A 129 -15.99 11.26 -1.59
CA THR A 129 -17.03 10.24 -1.76
C THR A 129 -17.02 9.66 -3.18
N CYS A 130 -16.32 10.30 -4.10
CA CYS A 130 -16.22 9.88 -5.50
C CYS A 130 -15.08 8.87 -5.66
N ARG A 131 -15.36 7.72 -6.28
CA ARG A 131 -14.36 6.67 -6.54
C ARG A 131 -13.66 6.13 -5.28
N PRO A 132 -14.41 5.79 -4.22
CA PRO A 132 -13.80 5.40 -2.94
C PRO A 132 -12.91 4.16 -3.05
N ARG A 133 -13.24 3.20 -3.92
CA ARG A 133 -12.41 2.00 -4.10
C ARG A 133 -11.04 2.35 -4.67
N GLN A 134 -10.98 3.23 -5.65
CA GLN A 134 -9.72 3.68 -6.23
C GLN A 134 -8.92 4.53 -5.24
N ARG A 135 -9.59 5.36 -4.45
CA ARG A 135 -8.94 6.13 -3.39
C ARG A 135 -8.36 5.24 -2.31
N GLN A 136 -9.10 4.21 -1.89
CA GLN A 136 -8.59 3.24 -0.93
C GLN A 136 -7.37 2.50 -1.48
N GLY A 137 -7.40 2.14 -2.76
CA GLY A 137 -6.26 1.52 -3.44
C GLY A 137 -5.03 2.41 -3.43
N LEU A 138 -5.19 3.69 -3.76
CA LEU A 138 -4.08 4.65 -3.72
C LEU A 138 -3.49 4.74 -2.31
N LEU A 139 -4.34 4.84 -1.29
CA LEU A 139 -3.90 4.86 0.10
C LEU A 139 -3.06 3.63 0.44
N GLN A 140 -3.46 2.46 -0.03
CA GLN A 140 -2.78 1.19 0.23
C GLN A 140 -1.47 1.03 -0.56
N TRP A 141 -1.22 1.92 -1.54
CA TRP A 141 0.01 1.97 -2.34
C TRP A 141 0.85 3.20 -2.04
N ALA A 142 0.69 3.80 -0.87
CA ALA A 142 1.47 4.95 -0.41
C ALA A 142 1.30 6.20 -1.29
N TYR A 143 0.16 6.34 -1.94
CA TYR A 143 -0.24 7.57 -2.63
C TYR A 143 -1.26 8.34 -1.79
N ASN A 144 -1.19 9.67 -1.86
CA ASN A 144 -2.17 10.52 -1.21
C ASN A 144 -3.52 10.44 -1.97
N PRO A 145 -4.59 9.92 -1.34
CA PRO A 145 -5.90 9.80 -1.99
C PRO A 145 -6.82 11.01 -1.74
N PHE A 146 -6.33 12.03 -1.04
CA PHE A 146 -7.14 13.15 -0.54
C PHE A 146 -7.04 14.37 -1.45
N PHE A 147 -7.57 14.24 -2.66
CA PHE A 147 -7.54 15.32 -3.64
C PHE A 147 -8.82 15.41 -4.46
#